data_c74e36c1ef27dac7a00de02844574d0c
#
_entry.id   c74e36c1ef27dac7a00de02844574d0c
#
_cell.length_a   1.000
_cell.length_b   1.000
_cell.length_c   1.000
_cell.angle_alpha   90.00
_cell.angle_beta   90.00
_cell.angle_gamma   90.00
#
_symmetry.space_group_name_H-M   'P 1'
#
loop_
_entity.id
_entity.type
_entity.pdbx_description
1 polymer ?
#
loop_
_entity_poly.entity_id
_entity_poly.type
_entity_poly.pdbx_seq_one_letter_code
_entity_poly.pdbx_strand_id
1 'polypeptide(L)'
;MLLSILAIFSSISSSASKPSELIQQTCKNTIHYDLCVSSLKSDSSSTKADTKGLALIMARLGVANATATSKYLLSAKNETVLVKECADKYALAGEALQSSIQDLLDDLYDYAYLHVMAAADYPNSCRNGFKRYPGLVYPHELAVREEGLKGICEVVLGIIDSIGFQ
;
A
#
# COMPACT_ATOMS: atom_id res chain seq x y z
N MET A 1 -54.51 31.50 -26.66
CA MET A 1 -53.42 31.71 -25.70
C MET A 1 -52.70 30.36 -25.47
N LEU A 2 -51.59 30.16 -26.17
CA LEU A 2 -50.74 28.93 -26.01
C LEU A 2 -49.59 29.29 -25.11
N LEU A 3 -49.54 28.68 -23.93
CA LEU A 3 -48.40 28.80 -23.01
C LEU A 3 -47.31 27.75 -23.41
N SER A 4 -46.21 28.27 -23.96
CA SER A 4 -45.01 27.47 -24.22
C SER A 4 -44.26 27.22 -22.91
N ILE A 5 -44.24 25.99 -22.46
CA ILE A 5 -43.40 25.55 -21.32
C ILE A 5 -42.01 25.25 -21.88
N LEU A 6 -41.07 26.16 -21.63
CA LEU A 6 -39.62 25.92 -21.86
C LEU A 6 -39.10 25.00 -20.76
N ALA A 7 -38.89 23.73 -21.08
CA ALA A 7 -38.17 22.81 -20.23
C ALA A 7 -36.66 23.12 -20.28
N ILE A 8 -36.15 23.70 -19.21
CA ILE A 8 -34.68 23.90 -19.02
C ILE A 8 -34.08 22.55 -18.60
N PHE A 9 -33.50 21.84 -19.56
CA PHE A 9 -32.64 20.69 -19.27
C PHE A 9 -31.32 21.21 -18.69
N SER A 10 -31.19 21.21 -17.36
CA SER A 10 -29.91 21.39 -16.68
C SER A 10 -29.07 20.16 -16.94
N SER A 11 -28.12 20.25 -17.88
CA SER A 11 -27.09 19.24 -18.07
C SER A 11 -26.18 19.24 -16.85
N ILE A 12 -26.35 18.25 -15.98
CA ILE A 12 -25.38 17.96 -14.91
C ILE A 12 -24.17 17.34 -15.60
N SER A 13 -23.16 18.18 -15.89
CA SER A 13 -21.84 17.71 -16.31
C SER A 13 -21.19 17.02 -15.11
N SER A 14 -21.27 15.69 -15.06
CA SER A 14 -20.43 14.90 -14.18
C SER A 14 -18.98 15.09 -14.63
N SER A 15 -18.25 15.97 -13.95
CA SER A 15 -16.82 16.18 -14.18
C SER A 15 -16.08 14.97 -13.65
N ALA A 16 -15.90 13.93 -14.48
CA ALA A 16 -14.97 12.87 -14.20
C ALA A 16 -13.56 13.48 -14.15
N SER A 17 -12.96 13.56 -12.96
CA SER A 17 -11.59 14.03 -12.78
C SER A 17 -10.63 13.18 -13.64
N LYS A 18 -9.66 13.85 -14.31
CA LYS A 18 -8.64 13.11 -15.08
C LYS A 18 -7.91 12.13 -14.15
N PRO A 19 -7.57 10.90 -14.60
CA PRO A 19 -6.89 9.90 -13.76
C PRO A 19 -5.66 10.44 -13.02
N SER A 20 -4.88 11.30 -13.66
CA SER A 20 -3.72 11.95 -13.05
C SER A 20 -4.09 12.92 -11.92
N GLU A 21 -5.27 13.53 -11.97
CA GLU A 21 -5.78 14.46 -10.95
C GLU A 21 -6.25 13.68 -9.69
N LEU A 22 -6.96 12.56 -9.89
CA LEU A 22 -7.37 11.69 -8.79
C LEU A 22 -6.15 11.12 -8.04
N ILE A 23 -5.12 10.64 -8.76
CA ILE A 23 -3.89 10.15 -8.14
C ILE A 23 -3.25 11.25 -7.28
N GLN A 24 -3.10 12.46 -7.80
CA GLN A 24 -2.50 13.56 -7.04
C GLN A 24 -3.34 13.93 -5.82
N GLN A 25 -4.65 13.97 -5.95
CA GLN A 25 -5.57 14.28 -4.84
C GLN A 25 -5.50 13.21 -3.75
N THR A 26 -5.54 11.93 -4.13
CA THR A 26 -5.42 10.80 -3.20
C THR A 26 -4.08 10.82 -2.48
N CYS A 27 -2.98 11.03 -3.21
CA CYS A 27 -1.64 11.02 -2.64
C CYS A 27 -1.35 12.20 -1.69
N LYS A 28 -2.06 13.33 -1.80
CA LYS A 28 -1.94 14.45 -0.86
C LYS A 28 -2.30 14.07 0.57
N ASN A 29 -3.09 13.04 0.77
CA ASN A 29 -3.50 12.54 2.08
C ASN A 29 -2.49 11.54 2.67
N THR A 30 -1.39 11.26 1.96
CA THR A 30 -0.36 10.33 2.40
C THR A 30 0.92 11.06 2.79
N ILE A 31 1.67 10.51 3.77
CA ILE A 31 2.94 11.10 4.21
C ILE A 31 4.08 10.90 3.20
N HIS A 32 3.92 9.99 2.22
CA HIS A 32 4.89 9.70 1.16
C HIS A 32 4.34 10.07 -0.21
N TYR A 33 4.07 11.35 -0.42
CA TYR A 33 3.44 11.86 -1.65
C TYR A 33 4.15 11.39 -2.93
N ASP A 34 5.47 11.55 -3.00
CA ASP A 34 6.24 11.21 -4.21
C ASP A 34 6.25 9.70 -4.50
N LEU A 35 6.37 8.87 -3.46
CA LEU A 35 6.26 7.42 -3.57
C LEU A 35 4.86 7.03 -4.07
N CYS A 36 3.81 7.59 -3.49
CA CYS A 36 2.44 7.35 -3.89
C CYS A 36 2.21 7.70 -5.36
N VAL A 37 2.56 8.92 -5.77
CA VAL A 37 2.35 9.40 -7.14
C VAL A 37 3.16 8.60 -8.15
N SER A 38 4.45 8.33 -7.87
CA SER A 38 5.31 7.58 -8.80
C SER A 38 4.85 6.13 -8.96
N SER A 39 4.51 5.46 -7.86
CA SER A 39 4.03 4.06 -7.89
C SER A 39 2.72 3.94 -8.66
N LEU A 40 1.73 4.78 -8.35
CA LEU A 40 0.43 4.73 -9.01
C LEU A 40 0.50 5.12 -10.50
N LYS A 41 1.34 6.08 -10.87
CA LYS A 41 1.55 6.44 -12.29
C LYS A 41 2.25 5.33 -13.10
N SER A 42 3.04 4.48 -12.46
CA SER A 42 3.71 3.38 -13.14
C SER A 42 2.78 2.19 -13.40
N ASP A 43 1.64 2.09 -12.72
CA ASP A 43 0.64 1.05 -12.92
C ASP A 43 -0.48 1.53 -13.86
N SER A 44 -0.61 0.88 -15.02
CA SER A 44 -1.60 1.26 -16.04
C SER A 44 -3.05 1.12 -15.57
N SER A 45 -3.33 0.25 -14.59
CA SER A 45 -4.67 0.05 -14.04
C SER A 45 -5.17 1.25 -13.23
N SER A 46 -4.26 2.10 -12.73
CA SER A 46 -4.58 3.34 -12.01
C SER A 46 -5.43 4.31 -12.83
N THR A 47 -5.34 4.24 -14.16
CA THR A 47 -6.10 5.14 -15.05
C THR A 47 -7.62 4.94 -15.00
N LYS A 48 -8.07 3.79 -14.52
CA LYS A 48 -9.49 3.40 -14.40
C LYS A 48 -9.91 3.16 -12.94
N ALA A 49 -8.99 3.30 -12.01
CA ALA A 49 -9.25 3.07 -10.59
C ALA A 49 -9.95 4.27 -9.95
N ASP A 50 -10.85 3.99 -9.03
CA ASP A 50 -11.31 4.92 -8.00
C ASP A 50 -10.32 4.95 -6.81
N THR A 51 -10.61 5.71 -5.77
CA THR A 51 -9.71 5.82 -4.60
C THR A 51 -9.47 4.46 -3.93
N LYS A 52 -10.49 3.60 -3.81
CA LYS A 52 -10.35 2.23 -3.32
C LYS A 52 -9.46 1.39 -4.23
N GLY A 53 -9.64 1.51 -5.54
CA GLY A 53 -8.80 0.85 -6.53
C GLY A 53 -7.31 1.28 -6.42
N LEU A 54 -7.05 2.56 -6.12
CA LEU A 54 -5.68 3.05 -5.89
C LEU A 54 -5.07 2.43 -4.61
N ALA A 55 -5.85 2.28 -3.52
CA ALA A 55 -5.40 1.56 -2.33
C ALA A 55 -5.07 0.09 -2.63
N LEU A 56 -5.92 -0.60 -3.42
CA LEU A 56 -5.69 -1.97 -3.85
C LEU A 56 -4.41 -2.13 -4.68
N ILE A 57 -4.10 -1.19 -5.58
CA ILE A 57 -2.87 -1.19 -6.38
C ILE A 57 -1.65 -1.08 -5.44
N MET A 58 -1.67 -0.14 -4.50
CA MET A 58 -0.57 0.04 -3.55
C MET A 58 -0.42 -1.16 -2.61
N ALA A 59 -1.50 -1.76 -2.13
CA ALA A 59 -1.45 -2.98 -1.30
C ALA A 59 -0.83 -4.16 -2.08
N ARG A 60 -1.18 -4.36 -3.34
CA ARG A 60 -0.55 -5.37 -4.22
C ARG A 60 0.94 -5.12 -4.44
N LEU A 61 1.35 -3.86 -4.59
CA LEU A 61 2.77 -3.50 -4.64
C LEU A 61 3.48 -3.89 -3.34
N GLY A 62 2.85 -3.69 -2.19
CA GLY A 62 3.35 -4.12 -0.89
C GLY A 62 3.51 -5.64 -0.80
N VAL A 63 2.52 -6.42 -1.25
CA VAL A 63 2.62 -7.90 -1.34
C VAL A 63 3.82 -8.31 -2.19
N ALA A 64 3.99 -7.70 -3.35
CA ALA A 64 5.11 -8.00 -4.25
C ALA A 64 6.46 -7.67 -3.60
N ASN A 65 6.57 -6.52 -2.92
CA ASN A 65 7.78 -6.09 -2.20
C ASN A 65 8.12 -7.06 -1.05
N ALA A 66 7.16 -7.40 -0.21
CA ALA A 66 7.34 -8.34 0.91
C ALA A 66 7.76 -9.73 0.42
N THR A 67 7.07 -10.26 -0.61
CA THR A 67 7.40 -11.56 -1.22
C THR A 67 8.80 -11.57 -1.84
N ALA A 68 9.17 -10.51 -2.55
CA ALA A 68 10.51 -10.40 -3.15
C ALA A 68 11.59 -10.34 -2.07
N THR A 69 11.33 -9.68 -0.94
CA THR A 69 12.27 -9.59 0.19
C THR A 69 12.40 -10.93 0.91
N SER A 70 11.32 -11.65 1.17
CA SER A 70 11.36 -13.00 1.74
C SER A 70 12.19 -13.96 0.86
N LYS A 71 11.94 -13.96 -0.45
CA LYS A 71 12.72 -14.76 -1.42
C LYS A 71 14.21 -14.37 -1.45
N TYR A 72 14.51 -13.09 -1.41
CA TYR A 72 15.89 -12.59 -1.35
C TYR A 72 16.62 -13.16 -0.14
N LEU A 73 15.99 -13.13 1.04
CA LEU A 73 16.56 -13.67 2.28
C LEU A 73 16.78 -15.18 2.21
N LEU A 74 15.84 -15.93 1.66
CA LEU A 74 15.98 -17.39 1.49
C LEU A 74 17.02 -17.79 0.44
N SER A 75 17.39 -16.88 -0.47
CA SER A 75 18.45 -17.13 -1.47
C SER A 75 19.86 -16.80 -0.99
N ALA A 76 20.01 -16.27 0.23
CA ALA A 76 21.31 -15.88 0.78
C ALA A 76 22.20 -17.10 1.03
N LYS A 77 23.45 -17.08 0.53
CA LYS A 77 24.41 -18.19 0.67
C LYS A 77 24.78 -18.52 2.12
N ASN A 78 24.63 -17.58 3.03
CA ASN A 78 24.88 -17.74 4.48
C ASN A 78 23.56 -17.69 5.24
N GLU A 79 22.70 -18.67 4.99
CA GLU A 79 21.40 -18.79 5.66
C GLU A 79 21.61 -19.12 7.15
N THR A 80 21.54 -18.10 8.00
CA THR A 80 21.49 -18.27 9.45
C THR A 80 20.03 -18.41 9.91
N VAL A 81 19.83 -18.98 11.10
CA VAL A 81 18.48 -19.06 11.71
C VAL A 81 17.79 -17.70 11.73
N LEU A 82 18.54 -16.63 12.06
CA LEU A 82 18.02 -15.27 12.10
C LEU A 82 17.59 -14.76 10.71
N VAL A 83 18.35 -15.06 9.65
CA VAL A 83 17.98 -14.68 8.26
C VAL A 83 16.70 -15.39 7.85
N LYS A 84 16.53 -16.67 8.23
CA LYS A 84 15.32 -17.44 7.98
C LYS A 84 14.11 -16.85 8.75
N GLU A 85 14.29 -16.55 10.04
CA GLU A 85 13.26 -15.85 10.83
C GLU A 85 12.85 -14.53 10.19
N CYS A 86 13.80 -13.77 9.64
CA CYS A 86 13.50 -12.56 8.89
C CYS A 86 12.68 -12.85 7.62
N ALA A 87 13.05 -13.87 6.85
CA ALA A 87 12.28 -14.26 5.66
C ALA A 87 10.83 -14.61 5.99
N ASP A 88 10.61 -15.32 7.12
CA ASP A 88 9.29 -15.64 7.63
C ASP A 88 8.50 -14.36 8.01
N LYS A 89 9.16 -13.36 8.61
CA LYS A 89 8.51 -12.08 8.93
C LYS A 89 8.05 -11.33 7.68
N TYR A 90 8.86 -11.33 6.62
CA TYR A 90 8.44 -10.73 5.34
C TYR A 90 7.33 -11.55 4.64
N ALA A 91 7.31 -12.88 4.79
CA ALA A 91 6.21 -13.69 4.31
C ALA A 91 4.91 -13.32 5.03
N LEU A 92 4.92 -13.22 6.37
CA LEU A 92 3.78 -12.78 7.18
C LEU A 92 3.31 -11.35 6.82
N ALA A 93 4.24 -10.44 6.51
CA ALA A 93 3.88 -9.11 6.02
C ALA A 93 3.10 -9.19 4.69
N GLY A 94 3.54 -10.06 3.78
CA GLY A 94 2.83 -10.31 2.52
C GLY A 94 1.44 -10.90 2.74
N GLU A 95 1.28 -11.85 3.66
CA GLU A 95 -0.02 -12.44 4.02
C GLU A 95 -0.96 -11.41 4.64
N ALA A 96 -0.48 -10.57 5.54
CA ALA A 96 -1.27 -9.50 6.14
C ALA A 96 -1.75 -8.50 5.08
N LEU A 97 -0.90 -8.10 4.12
CA LEU A 97 -1.31 -7.26 2.99
C LEU A 97 -2.32 -7.97 2.08
N GLN A 98 -2.21 -9.27 1.89
CA GLN A 98 -3.20 -10.04 1.13
C GLN A 98 -4.56 -10.05 1.84
N SER A 99 -4.58 -10.16 3.18
CA SER A 99 -5.80 -10.03 3.97
C SER A 99 -6.40 -8.62 3.83
N SER A 100 -5.56 -7.58 3.89
CA SER A 100 -6.02 -6.20 3.71
C SER A 100 -6.64 -5.96 2.32
N ILE A 101 -6.13 -6.62 1.27
CA ILE A 101 -6.72 -6.56 -0.08
C ILE A 101 -8.13 -7.15 -0.07
N GLN A 102 -8.34 -8.28 0.61
CA GLN A 102 -9.67 -8.88 0.72
C GLN A 102 -10.61 -7.96 1.50
N ASP A 103 -10.17 -7.41 2.64
CA ASP A 103 -10.97 -6.48 3.43
C ASP A 103 -11.36 -5.22 2.63
N LEU A 104 -10.43 -4.67 1.82
CA LEU A 104 -10.73 -3.54 0.93
C LEU A 104 -11.78 -3.90 -0.13
N LEU A 105 -11.74 -5.12 -0.68
CA LEU A 105 -12.75 -5.59 -1.63
C LEU A 105 -14.13 -5.71 -0.99
N ASP A 106 -14.18 -6.09 0.28
CA ASP A 106 -15.39 -6.28 1.07
C ASP A 106 -15.84 -4.99 1.80
N ASP A 107 -15.21 -3.84 1.52
CA ASP A 107 -15.46 -2.53 2.15
C ASP A 107 -15.26 -2.51 3.69
N LEU A 108 -14.43 -3.42 4.20
CA LEU A 108 -14.07 -3.56 5.62
C LEU A 108 -12.82 -2.72 5.95
N TYR A 109 -12.92 -1.39 5.83
CA TYR A 109 -11.79 -0.47 5.90
C TYR A 109 -11.01 -0.53 7.22
N ASP A 110 -11.67 -0.69 8.36
CA ASP A 110 -11.02 -0.81 9.67
C ASP A 110 -10.13 -2.06 9.75
N TYR A 111 -10.61 -3.20 9.24
CA TYR A 111 -9.84 -4.44 9.19
C TYR A 111 -8.68 -4.33 8.20
N ALA A 112 -8.93 -3.75 7.02
CA ALA A 112 -7.88 -3.48 6.05
C ALA A 112 -6.75 -2.64 6.67
N TYR A 113 -7.11 -1.59 7.41
CA TYR A 113 -6.17 -0.72 8.12
C TYR A 113 -5.31 -1.51 9.12
N LEU A 114 -5.94 -2.34 9.96
CA LEU A 114 -5.25 -3.16 10.97
C LEU A 114 -4.28 -4.16 10.33
N HIS A 115 -4.67 -4.80 9.23
CA HIS A 115 -3.80 -5.72 8.51
C HIS A 115 -2.59 -5.01 7.86
N VAL A 116 -2.78 -3.79 7.31
CA VAL A 116 -1.66 -3.00 6.78
C VAL A 116 -0.71 -2.56 7.89
N MET A 117 -1.23 -2.15 9.07
CA MET A 117 -0.40 -1.84 10.23
C MET A 117 0.45 -3.04 10.66
N ALA A 118 -0.15 -4.22 10.72
CA ALA A 118 0.57 -5.45 11.04
C ALA A 118 1.68 -5.73 10.02
N ALA A 119 1.39 -5.56 8.73
CA ALA A 119 2.36 -5.74 7.65
C ALA A 119 3.56 -4.79 7.78
N ALA A 120 3.33 -3.54 8.16
CA ALA A 120 4.37 -2.54 8.38
C ALA A 120 5.28 -2.87 9.59
N ASP A 121 4.76 -3.59 10.60
CA ASP A 121 5.51 -3.91 11.83
C ASP A 121 6.32 -5.22 11.74
N TYR A 122 5.96 -6.18 10.91
CA TYR A 122 6.70 -7.44 10.78
C TYR A 122 8.19 -7.26 10.47
N PRO A 123 8.64 -6.37 9.57
CA PRO A 123 10.06 -6.09 9.33
C PRO A 123 10.80 -5.57 10.56
N ASN A 124 10.13 -4.79 11.41
CA ASN A 124 10.71 -4.31 12.67
C ASN A 124 11.07 -5.48 13.61
N SER A 125 10.27 -6.55 13.62
CA SER A 125 10.59 -7.78 14.37
C SER A 125 11.88 -8.44 13.88
N CYS A 126 12.16 -8.42 12.57
CA CYS A 126 13.42 -8.88 12.00
C CYS A 126 14.59 -8.01 12.49
N ARG A 127 14.49 -6.68 12.36
CA ARG A 127 15.51 -5.74 12.84
C ARG A 127 15.81 -5.94 14.34
N ASN A 128 14.80 -6.14 15.16
CA ASN A 128 14.94 -6.40 16.58
C ASN A 128 15.59 -7.76 16.87
N GLY A 129 15.44 -8.75 15.99
CA GLY A 129 16.19 -10.00 16.02
C GLY A 129 17.70 -9.75 15.97
N PHE A 130 18.16 -8.94 15.01
CA PHE A 130 19.59 -8.58 14.90
C PHE A 130 20.12 -7.87 16.14
N LYS A 131 19.34 -6.95 16.74
CA LYS A 131 19.75 -6.23 17.95
C LYS A 131 20.00 -7.13 19.17
N ARG A 132 19.40 -8.33 19.21
CA ARG A 132 19.58 -9.29 20.32
C ARG A 132 20.90 -10.06 20.26
N TYR A 133 21.61 -10.01 19.12
CA TYR A 133 22.89 -10.71 18.94
C TYR A 133 24.04 -9.70 18.86
N PRO A 134 24.84 -9.52 19.96
CA PRO A 134 25.98 -8.62 19.94
C PRO A 134 26.97 -8.99 18.83
N GLY A 135 27.38 -7.99 18.04
CA GLY A 135 28.32 -8.18 16.93
C GLY A 135 27.66 -8.45 15.56
N LEU A 136 26.35 -8.66 15.49
CA LEU A 136 25.64 -8.71 14.21
C LEU A 136 25.20 -7.31 13.79
N VAL A 137 25.60 -6.92 12.59
CA VAL A 137 25.18 -5.66 11.96
C VAL A 137 23.95 -5.94 11.10
N TYR A 138 22.90 -5.12 11.24
CA TYR A 138 21.74 -5.19 10.37
C TYR A 138 22.14 -4.82 8.94
N PRO A 139 21.94 -5.70 7.95
CA PRO A 139 22.41 -5.46 6.59
C PRO A 139 21.77 -4.22 5.97
N HIS A 140 22.58 -3.38 5.31
CA HIS A 140 22.08 -2.16 4.66
C HIS A 140 20.99 -2.46 3.62
N GLU A 141 21.19 -3.49 2.80
CA GLU A 141 20.18 -3.93 1.81
C GLU A 141 18.84 -4.28 2.45
N LEU A 142 18.89 -4.92 3.63
CA LEU A 142 17.66 -5.26 4.36
C LEU A 142 17.01 -4.01 4.96
N ALA A 143 17.81 -3.04 5.41
CA ALA A 143 17.28 -1.76 5.87
C ALA A 143 16.56 -0.99 4.75
N VAL A 144 17.10 -0.99 3.55
CA VAL A 144 16.46 -0.36 2.37
C VAL A 144 15.13 -1.04 2.02
N ARG A 145 15.09 -2.38 2.09
CA ARG A 145 13.86 -3.15 1.83
C ARG A 145 12.78 -2.92 2.88
N GLU A 146 13.19 -2.83 4.14
CA GLU A 146 12.29 -2.49 5.26
C GLU A 146 11.66 -1.11 5.07
N GLU A 147 12.47 -0.09 4.77
CA GLU A 147 12.01 1.28 4.52
C GLU A 147 11.04 1.32 3.33
N GLY A 148 11.37 0.59 2.26
CA GLY A 148 10.51 0.50 1.08
C GLY A 148 9.14 -0.11 1.38
N LEU A 149 9.09 -1.25 2.10
CA LEU A 149 7.83 -1.87 2.48
C LEU A 149 7.02 -0.99 3.43
N LYS A 150 7.69 -0.40 4.43
CA LYS A 150 7.06 0.51 5.38
C LYS A 150 6.44 1.71 4.67
N GLY A 151 7.18 2.37 3.77
CA GLY A 151 6.67 3.50 2.99
C GLY A 151 5.44 3.14 2.15
N ILE A 152 5.44 1.95 1.52
CA ILE A 152 4.27 1.45 0.78
C ILE A 152 3.07 1.27 1.73
N CYS A 153 3.26 0.63 2.89
CA CYS A 153 2.19 0.44 3.88
C CYS A 153 1.64 1.79 4.37
N GLU A 154 2.49 2.77 4.66
CA GLU A 154 2.09 4.11 5.10
C GLU A 154 1.29 4.86 4.02
N VAL A 155 1.60 4.64 2.74
CA VAL A 155 0.77 5.15 1.63
C VAL A 155 -0.61 4.47 1.64
N VAL A 156 -0.68 3.14 1.79
CA VAL A 156 -1.96 2.42 1.84
C VAL A 156 -2.82 2.91 3.01
N LEU A 157 -2.23 3.06 4.20
CA LEU A 157 -2.91 3.59 5.39
C LEU A 157 -3.51 4.97 5.13
N GLY A 158 -2.73 5.90 4.57
CA GLY A 158 -3.21 7.26 4.26
C GLY A 158 -4.34 7.29 3.22
N ILE A 159 -4.35 6.33 2.26
CA ILE A 159 -5.46 6.22 1.31
C ILE A 159 -6.70 5.64 2.01
N ILE A 160 -6.56 4.60 2.85
CA ILE A 160 -7.67 4.00 3.60
C ILE A 160 -8.32 5.03 4.51
N ASP A 161 -7.52 5.82 5.25
CA ASP A 161 -8.02 6.91 6.10
C ASP A 161 -8.87 7.91 5.30
N SER A 162 -8.48 8.23 4.07
CA SER A 162 -9.23 9.15 3.22
C SER A 162 -10.58 8.60 2.71
N ILE A 163 -10.75 7.28 2.72
CA ILE A 163 -12.00 6.60 2.31
C ILE A 163 -12.94 6.42 3.50
N GLY A 164 -12.41 6.01 4.66
CA GLY A 164 -13.19 5.63 5.83
C GLY A 164 -13.86 6.79 6.56
N PHE A 165 -13.47 8.04 6.29
CA PHE A 165 -14.01 9.25 6.91
C PHE A 165 -14.95 10.05 5.98
N GLN A 166 -15.51 9.44 4.92
CA GLN A 166 -16.56 10.03 4.08
C GLN A 166 -18.00 9.55 4.53
#